data_4cf77cc58bf00976bedd11f81bae0b2a
#
_entry.id   4cf77cc58bf00976bedd11f81bae0b2a
#
_cell.length_a   1.000
_cell.length_b   1.000
_cell.length_c   1.000
_cell.angle_alpha   90.00
_cell.angle_beta   90.00
_cell.angle_gamma   90.00
#
_symmetry.space_group_name_H-M   'P 1'
#
loop_
_entity.id
_entity.type
_entity.pdbx_description
1 polymer ?
#
loop_
_entity_poly.entity_id
_entity_poly.type
_entity_poly.pdbx_seq_one_letter_code
_entity_poly.pdbx_strand_id
1 'polypeptide(L)'
;MLKGVYKNLNILVGLIFGYILSIIFTVAGIAPMVDFSGIQETIDQVGFFSIPKLVFFTSHKPVFNLGSFLTIAIVFLVSAAETTGATTAVCTGALGRDFKMEELQGALAVDGFSSAISGCFGCLPLTSFSQNVGLVTMTRVINRFTIFIGVLILILASLFPPLGAFFNSLPQAVLGGCTVMMFGSIMYEGIKMLKNCEFNDRTMIIVSLSFCIGVGLTQTSGNFFSAFPKEVGDIFNGNAVAGVFVVSLLLSLLLPKKKQAN
;
A
#
# COMPACT_ATOMS: atom_id res chain seq x y z
N MET A 1 -24.88 -7.14 6.43
CA MET A 1 -23.53 -7.72 6.34
C MET A 1 -23.59 -8.96 5.45
N LEU A 2 -22.83 -8.96 4.36
CA LEU A 2 -22.73 -10.10 3.46
C LEU A 2 -22.00 -11.25 4.16
N LYS A 3 -22.46 -12.50 3.94
CA LYS A 3 -21.88 -13.70 4.56
C LYS A 3 -20.96 -14.41 3.56
N GLY A 4 -19.91 -15.08 4.07
CA GLY A 4 -19.01 -15.90 3.25
C GLY A 4 -18.03 -15.09 2.39
N VAL A 5 -17.78 -15.54 1.16
CA VAL A 5 -16.84 -14.95 0.19
C VAL A 5 -17.17 -13.47 -0.11
N TYR A 6 -18.44 -13.09 -0.04
CA TYR A 6 -18.90 -11.72 -0.31
C TYR A 6 -18.52 -10.71 0.80
N LYS A 7 -18.06 -11.16 1.96
CA LYS A 7 -17.68 -10.26 3.06
C LYS A 7 -16.57 -9.26 2.66
N ASN A 8 -15.65 -9.69 1.82
CA ASN A 8 -14.55 -8.85 1.36
C ASN A 8 -14.92 -7.96 0.16
N LEU A 9 -16.09 -8.18 -0.44
CA LEU A 9 -16.65 -7.34 -1.49
C LEU A 9 -17.44 -6.15 -0.95
N ASN A 10 -17.54 -6.00 0.37
CA ASN A 10 -18.31 -4.89 0.97
C ASN A 10 -17.84 -3.52 0.50
N ILE A 11 -16.52 -3.33 0.34
CA ILE A 11 -15.94 -2.06 -0.14
C ILE A 11 -16.34 -1.83 -1.60
N LEU A 12 -16.26 -2.87 -2.44
CA LEU A 12 -16.66 -2.79 -3.84
C LEU A 12 -18.16 -2.50 -3.99
N VAL A 13 -19.00 -3.19 -3.20
CA VAL A 13 -20.46 -2.94 -3.18
C VAL A 13 -20.74 -1.51 -2.72
N GLY A 14 -20.07 -1.03 -1.67
CA GLY A 14 -20.18 0.35 -1.19
C GLY A 14 -19.76 1.37 -2.25
N LEU A 15 -18.68 1.11 -2.98
CA LEU A 15 -18.18 1.95 -4.06
C LEU A 15 -19.19 2.00 -5.22
N ILE A 16 -19.69 0.85 -5.67
CA ILE A 16 -20.69 0.78 -6.76
C ILE A 16 -21.97 1.50 -6.36
N PHE A 17 -22.48 1.24 -5.15
CA PHE A 17 -23.69 1.87 -4.66
C PHE A 17 -23.53 3.39 -4.50
N GLY A 18 -22.42 3.84 -3.90
CA GLY A 18 -22.09 5.25 -3.77
C GLY A 18 -21.96 5.95 -5.11
N TYR A 19 -21.35 5.29 -6.11
CA TYR A 19 -21.21 5.83 -7.46
C TYR A 19 -22.57 5.96 -8.16
N ILE A 20 -23.44 4.94 -8.07
CA ILE A 20 -24.80 5.00 -8.63
C ILE A 20 -25.59 6.13 -7.99
N LEU A 21 -25.54 6.30 -6.67
CA LEU A 21 -26.19 7.42 -5.99
C LEU A 21 -25.67 8.78 -6.47
N SER A 22 -24.35 8.90 -6.65
CA SER A 22 -23.73 10.13 -7.12
C SER A 22 -24.16 10.48 -8.55
N ILE A 23 -24.32 9.49 -9.42
CA ILE A 23 -24.86 9.67 -10.77
C ILE A 23 -26.31 10.16 -10.69
N ILE A 24 -27.14 9.52 -9.85
CA ILE A 24 -28.55 9.93 -9.66
C ILE A 24 -28.64 11.39 -9.20
N PHE A 25 -27.81 11.81 -8.22
CA PHE A 25 -27.81 13.20 -7.74
C PHE A 25 -27.34 14.19 -8.80
N THR A 26 -26.38 13.81 -9.64
CA THR A 26 -25.91 14.64 -10.75
C THR A 26 -27.00 14.80 -11.82
N VAL A 27 -27.66 13.72 -12.22
CA VAL A 27 -28.73 13.73 -13.23
C VAL A 27 -29.98 14.44 -12.71
N ALA A 28 -30.30 14.28 -11.41
CA ALA A 28 -31.44 15.00 -10.78
C ALA A 28 -31.18 16.50 -10.57
N GLY A 29 -29.99 17.01 -10.88
CA GLY A 29 -29.60 18.40 -10.70
C GLY A 29 -29.47 18.85 -9.24
N ILE A 30 -29.39 17.89 -8.30
CA ILE A 30 -29.26 18.18 -6.86
C ILE A 30 -27.82 18.64 -6.53
N ALA A 31 -26.82 17.93 -7.07
CA ALA A 31 -25.41 18.29 -6.89
C ALA A 31 -24.57 17.70 -8.04
N PRO A 32 -23.67 18.48 -8.66
CA PRO A 32 -22.74 17.96 -9.68
C PRO A 32 -21.64 17.14 -9.01
N MET A 33 -21.89 15.85 -8.78
CA MET A 33 -20.97 14.96 -8.09
C MET A 33 -20.07 14.16 -9.03
N VAL A 34 -20.51 13.94 -10.27
CA VAL A 34 -19.79 13.14 -11.26
C VAL A 34 -19.56 13.97 -12.51
N ASP A 35 -18.30 14.05 -12.94
CA ASP A 35 -17.92 14.69 -14.18
C ASP A 35 -17.35 13.64 -15.14
N PHE A 36 -18.03 13.47 -16.27
CA PHE A 36 -17.62 12.53 -17.33
C PHE A 36 -16.80 13.21 -18.44
N SER A 37 -16.57 14.52 -18.37
CA SER A 37 -15.80 15.26 -19.39
C SER A 37 -14.39 14.72 -19.54
N GLY A 38 -13.76 14.34 -18.43
CA GLY A 38 -12.43 13.74 -18.43
C GLY A 38 -12.33 12.40 -19.18
N ILE A 39 -13.43 11.66 -19.32
CA ILE A 39 -13.44 10.42 -20.12
C ILE A 39 -13.35 10.78 -21.62
N GLN A 40 -14.17 11.74 -22.06
CA GLN A 40 -14.16 12.20 -23.44
C GLN A 40 -12.82 12.85 -23.79
N GLU A 41 -12.29 13.71 -22.95
CA GLU A 41 -10.96 14.31 -23.12
C GLU A 41 -9.84 13.25 -23.24
N THR A 42 -9.91 12.19 -22.42
CA THR A 42 -8.94 11.09 -22.49
C THR A 42 -9.03 10.35 -23.81
N ILE A 43 -10.25 10.10 -24.30
CA ILE A 43 -10.47 9.44 -25.59
C ILE A 43 -9.93 10.32 -26.74
N ASP A 44 -10.16 11.63 -26.67
CA ASP A 44 -9.74 12.56 -27.71
C ASP A 44 -8.21 12.77 -27.74
N GLN A 45 -7.55 12.74 -26.57
CA GLN A 45 -6.10 12.94 -26.44
C GLN A 45 -5.28 11.67 -26.65
N VAL A 46 -5.73 10.55 -26.14
CA VAL A 46 -4.93 9.31 -26.04
C VAL A 46 -5.53 8.17 -26.89
N GLY A 47 -6.84 8.26 -27.19
CA GLY A 47 -7.59 7.21 -27.86
C GLY A 47 -8.12 6.13 -26.92
N PHE A 48 -8.78 5.13 -27.50
CA PHE A 48 -9.31 3.99 -26.76
C PHE A 48 -8.24 2.99 -26.31
N PHE A 49 -7.09 3.00 -26.96
CA PHE A 49 -6.01 2.04 -26.72
C PHE A 49 -4.67 2.78 -26.65
N SER A 50 -3.90 2.52 -25.61
CA SER A 50 -2.57 3.10 -25.44
C SER A 50 -1.58 2.09 -24.92
N ILE A 51 -0.39 2.10 -25.50
CA ILE A 51 0.72 1.27 -25.04
C ILE A 51 1.57 2.07 -24.06
N PRO A 52 1.96 1.49 -22.90
CA PRO A 52 2.83 2.14 -21.94
C PRO A 52 4.13 2.64 -22.58
N LYS A 53 4.50 3.90 -22.33
CA LYS A 53 5.73 4.51 -22.85
C LYS A 53 6.81 4.44 -21.79
N LEU A 54 8.04 4.12 -22.18
CA LEU A 54 9.21 4.19 -21.31
C LEU A 54 9.59 5.65 -21.06
N VAL A 55 9.14 6.21 -19.97
CA VAL A 55 9.34 7.63 -19.59
C VAL A 55 10.82 7.91 -19.30
N PHE A 56 11.52 6.93 -18.75
CA PHE A 56 12.95 7.01 -18.40
C PHE A 56 13.86 7.42 -19.56
N PHE A 57 13.53 7.01 -20.78
CA PHE A 57 14.35 7.31 -21.97
C PHE A 57 13.77 8.41 -22.85
N THR A 58 12.48 8.72 -22.73
CA THR A 58 11.79 9.60 -23.69
C THR A 58 11.54 11.01 -23.14
N SER A 59 11.20 11.14 -21.88
CA SER A 59 10.71 12.41 -21.34
C SER A 59 11.65 13.05 -20.32
N HIS A 60 12.36 12.27 -19.53
CA HIS A 60 13.20 12.80 -18.45
C HIS A 60 14.49 11.97 -18.32
N LYS A 61 15.62 12.64 -18.31
CA LYS A 61 16.89 11.98 -17.99
C LYS A 61 16.94 11.68 -16.50
N PRO A 62 17.41 10.48 -16.09
CA PRO A 62 17.55 10.16 -14.69
C PRO A 62 18.56 11.09 -14.02
N VAL A 63 18.17 11.67 -12.89
CA VAL A 63 19.03 12.51 -12.05
C VAL A 63 19.20 11.80 -10.71
N PHE A 64 20.43 11.57 -10.32
CA PHE A 64 20.73 11.03 -9.01
C PHE A 64 20.71 12.12 -7.95
N ASN A 65 19.89 11.96 -6.92
CA ASN A 65 19.86 12.81 -5.74
C ASN A 65 20.00 11.93 -4.49
N LEU A 66 21.02 12.18 -3.69
CA LEU A 66 21.33 11.36 -2.51
C LEU A 66 20.20 11.39 -1.47
N GLY A 67 19.55 12.53 -1.24
CA GLY A 67 18.44 12.66 -0.30
C GLY A 67 17.26 11.81 -0.73
N SER A 68 16.85 11.92 -2.00
CA SER A 68 15.78 11.08 -2.57
C SER A 68 16.12 9.59 -2.52
N PHE A 69 17.38 9.22 -2.80
CA PHE A 69 17.84 7.84 -2.71
C PHE A 69 17.73 7.29 -1.29
N LEU A 70 18.17 8.03 -0.28
CA LEU A 70 18.09 7.63 1.13
C LEU A 70 16.62 7.51 1.59
N THR A 71 15.78 8.45 1.19
CA THR A 71 14.34 8.40 1.50
C THR A 71 13.70 7.15 0.94
N ILE A 72 13.92 6.85 -0.35
CA ILE A 72 13.38 5.65 -1.00
C ILE A 72 13.96 4.38 -0.37
N ALA A 73 15.25 4.35 -0.02
CA ALA A 73 15.87 3.20 0.62
C ALA A 73 15.23 2.89 1.98
N ILE A 74 14.94 3.89 2.81
CA ILE A 74 14.24 3.70 4.10
C ILE A 74 12.82 3.20 3.86
N VAL A 75 12.07 3.81 2.93
CA VAL A 75 10.71 3.36 2.58
C VAL A 75 10.73 1.93 2.06
N PHE A 76 11.75 1.55 1.29
CA PHE A 76 11.90 0.17 0.81
C PHE A 76 12.17 -0.84 1.94
N LEU A 77 12.93 -0.47 2.97
CA LEU A 77 13.11 -1.29 4.16
C LEU A 77 11.79 -1.51 4.92
N VAL A 78 10.95 -0.47 5.00
CA VAL A 78 9.60 -0.59 5.57
C VAL A 78 8.74 -1.53 4.73
N SER A 79 8.74 -1.37 3.41
CA SER A 79 8.03 -2.27 2.48
C SER A 79 8.53 -3.72 2.61
N ALA A 80 9.83 -3.94 2.79
CA ALA A 80 10.39 -5.27 3.01
C ALA A 80 9.86 -5.93 4.30
N ALA A 81 9.68 -5.15 5.37
CA ALA A 81 9.06 -5.65 6.59
C ALA A 81 7.58 -6.01 6.37
N GLU A 82 6.84 -5.20 5.62
CA GLU A 82 5.45 -5.47 5.24
C GLU A 82 5.33 -6.75 4.40
N THR A 83 6.16 -6.90 3.37
CA THR A 83 6.20 -8.10 2.52
C THR A 83 6.57 -9.36 3.32
N THR A 84 7.47 -9.23 4.30
CA THR A 84 7.80 -10.33 5.22
C THR A 84 6.57 -10.75 6.03
N GLY A 85 5.83 -9.78 6.58
CA GLY A 85 4.59 -10.03 7.31
C GLY A 85 3.51 -10.67 6.43
N ALA A 86 3.29 -10.13 5.23
CA ALA A 86 2.32 -10.63 4.27
C ALA A 86 2.64 -12.07 3.82
N THR A 87 3.90 -12.36 3.49
CA THR A 87 4.36 -13.70 3.09
C THR A 87 4.15 -14.69 4.22
N THR A 88 4.54 -14.34 5.44
CA THR A 88 4.32 -15.17 6.62
C THR A 88 2.83 -15.45 6.84
N ALA A 89 1.99 -14.42 6.75
CA ALA A 89 0.55 -14.56 6.96
C ALA A 89 -0.14 -15.42 5.88
N VAL A 90 0.29 -15.35 4.63
CA VAL A 90 -0.20 -16.25 3.56
C VAL A 90 0.25 -17.67 3.82
N CYS A 91 1.51 -17.91 4.16
CA CYS A 91 2.02 -19.26 4.42
C CYS A 91 1.30 -19.91 5.61
N THR A 92 1.16 -19.20 6.72
CA THR A 92 0.51 -19.74 7.92
C THR A 92 -1.00 -19.80 7.79
N GLY A 93 -1.63 -18.77 7.23
CA GLY A 93 -3.09 -18.65 7.17
C GLY A 93 -3.74 -19.45 6.03
N ALA A 94 -3.16 -19.43 4.83
CA ALA A 94 -3.72 -20.06 3.66
C ALA A 94 -3.12 -21.44 3.37
N LEU A 95 -1.79 -21.57 3.50
CA LEU A 95 -1.06 -22.82 3.23
C LEU A 95 -0.96 -23.75 4.46
N GLY A 96 -1.21 -23.24 5.68
CA GLY A 96 -1.16 -24.01 6.93
C GLY A 96 0.24 -24.51 7.29
N ARG A 97 1.30 -23.80 6.86
CA ARG A 97 2.70 -24.13 7.13
C ARG A 97 3.52 -22.87 7.35
N ASP A 98 4.70 -23.04 7.92
CA ASP A 98 5.68 -21.97 8.04
C ASP A 98 6.24 -21.58 6.66
N PHE A 99 6.67 -20.32 6.53
CA PHE A 99 7.32 -19.84 5.32
C PHE A 99 8.74 -20.41 5.21
N LYS A 100 9.20 -20.60 3.98
CA LYS A 100 10.59 -20.94 3.69
C LYS A 100 11.38 -19.66 3.42
N MET A 101 12.65 -19.63 3.81
CA MET A 101 13.51 -18.46 3.58
C MET A 101 13.63 -18.11 2.09
N GLU A 102 13.63 -19.10 1.22
CA GLU A 102 13.65 -18.93 -0.24
C GLU A 102 12.41 -18.19 -0.76
N GLU A 103 11.24 -18.45 -0.17
CA GLU A 103 9.98 -17.79 -0.54
C GLU A 103 10.01 -16.31 -0.14
N LEU A 104 10.55 -16.01 1.03
CA LEU A 104 10.73 -14.63 1.48
C LEU A 104 11.74 -13.87 0.62
N GLN A 105 12.89 -14.48 0.34
CA GLN A 105 13.89 -13.89 -0.55
C GLN A 105 13.34 -13.64 -1.95
N GLY A 106 12.55 -14.59 -2.47
CA GLY A 106 11.88 -14.45 -3.76
C GLY A 106 10.87 -13.30 -3.77
N ALA A 107 10.06 -13.17 -2.72
CA ALA A 107 9.07 -12.08 -2.60
C ALA A 107 9.76 -10.71 -2.56
N LEU A 108 10.79 -10.55 -1.74
CA LEU A 108 11.57 -9.30 -1.64
C LEU A 108 12.29 -8.96 -2.95
N ALA A 109 12.85 -9.96 -3.63
CA ALA A 109 13.51 -9.76 -4.92
C ALA A 109 12.52 -9.31 -6.00
N VAL A 110 11.31 -9.87 -6.01
CA VAL A 110 10.24 -9.46 -6.95
C VAL A 110 9.78 -8.04 -6.66
N ASP A 111 9.57 -7.66 -5.39
CA ASP A 111 9.18 -6.29 -5.02
C ASP A 111 10.22 -5.27 -5.49
N GLY A 112 11.50 -5.55 -5.29
CA GLY A 112 12.59 -4.67 -5.74
C GLY A 112 12.70 -4.59 -7.26
N PHE A 113 12.67 -5.72 -7.95
CA PHE A 113 12.76 -5.78 -9.40
C PHE A 113 11.56 -5.14 -10.10
N SER A 114 10.36 -5.41 -9.60
CA SER A 114 9.13 -4.82 -10.12
C SER A 114 9.08 -3.31 -9.89
N SER A 115 9.56 -2.83 -8.74
CA SER A 115 9.70 -1.39 -8.44
C SER A 115 10.68 -0.71 -9.38
N ALA A 116 11.81 -1.36 -9.72
CA ALA A 116 12.75 -0.83 -10.68
C ALA A 116 12.14 -0.72 -12.09
N ILE A 117 11.42 -1.74 -12.53
CA ILE A 117 10.68 -1.72 -13.80
C ILE A 117 9.62 -0.62 -13.77
N SER A 118 8.83 -0.52 -12.70
CA SER A 118 7.81 0.52 -12.52
C SER A 118 8.40 1.92 -12.67
N GLY A 119 9.56 2.16 -12.08
CA GLY A 119 10.30 3.42 -12.22
C GLY A 119 10.68 3.76 -13.67
N CYS A 120 11.01 2.75 -14.52
CA CYS A 120 11.27 2.98 -15.93
C CYS A 120 10.05 3.50 -16.70
N PHE A 121 8.85 3.18 -16.25
CA PHE A 121 7.60 3.69 -16.79
C PHE A 121 7.11 4.98 -16.11
N GLY A 122 7.87 5.54 -15.16
CA GLY A 122 7.49 6.72 -14.40
C GLY A 122 6.38 6.47 -13.38
N CYS A 123 6.19 5.22 -12.97
CA CYS A 123 5.22 4.82 -11.96
C CYS A 123 5.88 4.74 -10.57
N LEU A 124 5.04 4.72 -9.53
CA LEU A 124 5.48 4.58 -8.14
C LEU A 124 6.07 3.18 -7.88
N PRO A 125 6.94 3.05 -6.87
CA PRO A 125 7.42 1.75 -6.41
C PRO A 125 6.26 0.83 -6.01
N LEU A 126 6.44 -0.47 -6.22
CA LEU A 126 5.46 -1.50 -5.90
C LEU A 126 5.78 -2.15 -4.56
N THR A 127 4.75 -2.58 -3.88
CA THR A 127 4.82 -3.37 -2.65
C THR A 127 3.76 -4.46 -2.65
N SER A 128 3.93 -5.46 -1.79
CA SER A 128 2.95 -6.52 -1.61
C SER A 128 1.62 -5.98 -1.08
N PHE A 129 0.50 -6.34 -1.70
CA PHE A 129 -0.82 -5.87 -1.32
C PHE A 129 -1.39 -6.69 -0.16
N SER A 130 -1.15 -6.23 1.06
CA SER A 130 -1.45 -6.95 2.32
C SER A 130 -2.94 -7.27 2.50
N GLN A 131 -3.85 -6.48 1.92
CA GLN A 131 -5.29 -6.74 1.98
C GLN A 131 -5.70 -8.06 1.30
N ASN A 132 -4.95 -8.48 0.27
CA ASN A 132 -5.19 -9.75 -0.39
C ASN A 132 -4.90 -10.96 0.52
N VAL A 133 -4.06 -10.81 1.52
CA VAL A 133 -3.76 -11.88 2.50
C VAL A 133 -5.04 -12.36 3.18
N GLY A 134 -5.88 -11.42 3.62
CA GLY A 134 -7.17 -11.74 4.23
C GLY A 134 -8.09 -12.51 3.28
N LEU A 135 -8.15 -12.07 2.00
CA LEU A 135 -8.96 -12.72 0.97
C LEU A 135 -8.46 -14.14 0.68
N VAL A 136 -7.18 -14.32 0.45
CA VAL A 136 -6.56 -15.63 0.16
C VAL A 136 -6.72 -16.58 1.35
N THR A 137 -6.54 -16.09 2.57
CA THR A 137 -6.71 -16.90 3.79
C THR A 137 -8.17 -17.36 3.97
N MET A 138 -9.14 -16.51 3.65
CA MET A 138 -10.56 -16.85 3.75
C MET A 138 -11.04 -17.78 2.65
N THR A 139 -10.64 -17.52 1.41
CA THR A 139 -11.11 -18.29 0.24
C THR A 139 -10.29 -19.57 0.04
N ARG A 140 -9.07 -19.61 0.57
CA ARG A 140 -8.06 -20.64 0.31
C ARG A 140 -7.80 -20.86 -1.18
N VAL A 141 -8.04 -19.85 -2.00
CA VAL A 141 -7.70 -19.87 -3.43
C VAL A 141 -6.23 -19.50 -3.58
N ILE A 142 -5.37 -20.52 -3.62
CA ILE A 142 -3.91 -20.40 -3.72
C ILE A 142 -3.38 -20.87 -5.08
N ASN A 143 -4.29 -21.14 -6.03
CA ASN A 143 -3.92 -21.62 -7.34
C ASN A 143 -3.25 -20.49 -8.15
N ARG A 144 -2.00 -20.71 -8.57
CA ARG A 144 -1.22 -19.78 -9.39
C ARG A 144 -1.89 -19.40 -10.70
N PHE A 145 -2.64 -20.34 -11.29
CA PHE A 145 -3.37 -20.08 -12.54
C PHE A 145 -4.46 -19.01 -12.35
N THR A 146 -5.21 -19.08 -11.26
CA THR A 146 -6.24 -18.07 -10.94
C THR A 146 -5.64 -16.70 -10.75
N ILE A 147 -4.49 -16.61 -10.06
CA ILE A 147 -3.77 -15.35 -9.85
C ILE A 147 -3.26 -14.82 -11.20
N PHE A 148 -2.70 -15.69 -12.05
CA PHE A 148 -2.21 -15.30 -13.37
C PHE A 148 -3.33 -14.72 -14.26
N ILE A 149 -4.52 -15.34 -14.27
CA ILE A 149 -5.68 -14.79 -14.98
C ILE A 149 -6.07 -13.41 -14.47
N GLY A 150 -6.07 -13.20 -13.15
CA GLY A 150 -6.34 -11.90 -12.55
C GLY A 150 -5.33 -10.83 -13.01
N VAL A 151 -4.05 -11.17 -13.02
CA VAL A 151 -2.99 -10.29 -13.53
C VAL A 151 -3.17 -9.98 -15.01
N LEU A 152 -3.52 -10.98 -15.82
CA LEU A 152 -3.77 -10.79 -17.24
C LEU A 152 -4.94 -9.83 -17.51
N ILE A 153 -6.02 -9.95 -16.73
CA ILE A 153 -7.16 -9.02 -16.82
C ILE A 153 -6.72 -7.59 -16.48
N LEU A 154 -5.90 -7.40 -15.44
CA LEU A 154 -5.39 -6.08 -15.07
C LEU A 154 -4.48 -5.50 -16.16
N ILE A 155 -3.61 -6.31 -16.76
CA ILE A 155 -2.76 -5.86 -17.87
C ILE A 155 -3.63 -5.44 -19.07
N LEU A 156 -4.62 -6.24 -19.44
CA LEU A 156 -5.53 -5.88 -20.53
C LEU A 156 -6.31 -4.60 -20.19
N ALA A 157 -6.82 -4.46 -18.97
CA ALA A 157 -7.52 -3.26 -18.54
C ALA A 157 -6.62 -2.01 -18.59
N SER A 158 -5.34 -2.13 -18.27
CA SER A 158 -4.38 -1.01 -18.28
C SER A 158 -4.11 -0.46 -19.70
N LEU A 159 -4.39 -1.24 -20.75
CA LEU A 159 -4.24 -0.81 -22.15
C LEU A 159 -5.41 0.07 -22.61
N PHE A 160 -6.46 0.21 -21.81
CA PHE A 160 -7.64 1.01 -22.10
C PHE A 160 -7.69 2.29 -21.25
N PRO A 161 -7.12 3.44 -21.70
CA PRO A 161 -7.13 4.70 -20.96
C PRO A 161 -8.51 5.15 -20.48
N PRO A 162 -9.61 4.97 -21.22
CA PRO A 162 -10.94 5.33 -20.75
C PRO A 162 -11.38 4.65 -19.45
N LEU A 163 -10.87 3.43 -19.16
CA LEU A 163 -11.12 2.79 -17.86
C LEU A 163 -10.45 3.56 -16.71
N GLY A 164 -9.23 4.05 -16.93
CA GLY A 164 -8.55 4.92 -15.96
C GLY A 164 -9.33 6.23 -15.72
N ALA A 165 -9.77 6.89 -16.80
CA ALA A 165 -10.58 8.09 -16.71
C ALA A 165 -11.94 7.85 -16.03
N PHE A 166 -12.57 6.69 -16.24
CA PHE A 166 -13.77 6.28 -15.53
C PHE A 166 -13.54 6.15 -14.01
N PHE A 167 -12.43 5.56 -13.58
CA PHE A 167 -12.09 5.50 -12.16
C PHE A 167 -11.77 6.89 -11.58
N ASN A 168 -11.18 7.78 -12.37
CA ASN A 168 -10.93 9.16 -11.95
C ASN A 168 -12.21 10.01 -11.84
N SER A 169 -13.30 9.63 -12.52
CA SER A 169 -14.60 10.32 -12.40
C SER A 169 -15.36 9.98 -11.11
N LEU A 170 -14.83 9.05 -10.30
CA LEU A 170 -15.43 8.69 -9.02
C LEU A 170 -15.42 9.88 -8.05
N PRO A 171 -16.57 10.24 -7.43
CA PRO A 171 -16.64 11.34 -6.49
C PRO A 171 -15.71 11.15 -5.29
N GLN A 172 -15.05 12.24 -4.89
CA GLN A 172 -14.13 12.22 -3.74
C GLN A 172 -14.82 11.76 -2.44
N ALA A 173 -16.10 12.04 -2.27
CA ALA A 173 -16.87 11.57 -1.11
C ALA A 173 -16.99 10.04 -1.07
N VAL A 174 -17.21 9.39 -2.23
CA VAL A 174 -17.30 7.93 -2.35
C VAL A 174 -15.91 7.30 -2.13
N LEU A 175 -14.89 7.87 -2.79
CA LEU A 175 -13.50 7.42 -2.61
C LEU A 175 -13.05 7.58 -1.16
N GLY A 176 -13.37 8.71 -0.52
CA GLY A 176 -13.04 8.95 0.89
C GLY A 176 -13.64 7.91 1.82
N GLY A 177 -14.93 7.59 1.65
CA GLY A 177 -15.60 6.54 2.41
C GLY A 177 -14.96 5.16 2.23
N CYS A 178 -14.63 4.78 0.99
CA CYS A 178 -13.92 3.53 0.71
C CYS A 178 -12.50 3.52 1.30
N THR A 179 -11.80 4.64 1.21
CA THR A 179 -10.43 4.80 1.74
C THR A 179 -10.39 4.62 3.25
N VAL A 180 -11.33 5.20 4.00
CA VAL A 180 -11.44 5.00 5.46
C VAL A 180 -11.61 3.52 5.80
N MET A 181 -12.47 2.80 5.07
CA MET A 181 -12.67 1.36 5.27
C MET A 181 -11.42 0.55 4.93
N MET A 182 -10.69 0.92 3.87
CA MET A 182 -9.44 0.26 3.47
C MET A 182 -8.36 0.46 4.53
N PHE A 183 -8.11 1.69 4.97
CA PHE A 183 -7.12 1.96 6.02
C PHE A 183 -7.51 1.34 7.36
N GLY A 184 -8.80 1.31 7.69
CA GLY A 184 -9.29 0.58 8.86
C GLY A 184 -8.98 -0.92 8.80
N SER A 185 -9.07 -1.51 7.61
CA SER A 185 -8.71 -2.92 7.39
C SER A 185 -7.20 -3.15 7.54
N ILE A 186 -6.37 -2.25 7.03
CA ILE A 186 -4.90 -2.31 7.19
C ILE A 186 -4.52 -2.20 8.67
N MET A 187 -5.12 -1.25 9.38
CA MET A 187 -4.91 -1.10 10.84
C MET A 187 -5.30 -2.36 11.61
N TYR A 188 -6.43 -2.98 11.26
CA TYR A 188 -6.87 -4.24 11.86
C TYR A 188 -5.87 -5.38 11.64
N GLU A 189 -5.32 -5.53 10.42
CA GLU A 189 -4.29 -6.54 10.15
C GLU A 189 -3.00 -6.25 10.93
N GLY A 190 -2.60 -4.99 11.06
CA GLY A 190 -1.47 -4.60 11.92
C GLY A 190 -1.68 -5.00 13.40
N ILE A 191 -2.86 -4.74 13.94
CA ILE A 191 -3.23 -5.17 15.32
C ILE A 191 -3.18 -6.69 15.45
N LYS A 192 -3.67 -7.41 14.44
CA LYS A 192 -3.65 -8.87 14.41
C LYS A 192 -2.21 -9.43 14.37
N MET A 193 -1.31 -8.80 13.63
CA MET A 193 0.11 -9.15 13.64
C MET A 193 0.74 -8.92 15.02
N LEU A 194 0.45 -7.80 15.67
CA LEU A 194 0.91 -7.52 17.02
C LEU A 194 0.40 -8.56 18.02
N LYS A 195 -0.85 -8.98 17.91
CA LYS A 195 -1.43 -10.02 18.79
C LYS A 195 -0.64 -11.33 18.75
N ASN A 196 -0.03 -11.66 17.62
CA ASN A 196 0.75 -12.90 17.46
C ASN A 196 2.18 -12.78 18.03
N CYS A 197 2.60 -11.58 18.44
CA CYS A 197 3.88 -11.37 19.12
C CYS A 197 3.76 -11.71 20.61
N GLU A 198 4.81 -12.27 21.19
CA GLU A 198 4.90 -12.38 22.65
C GLU A 198 5.00 -10.99 23.28
N PHE A 199 3.96 -10.56 23.97
CA PHE A 199 3.93 -9.30 24.72
C PHE A 199 4.69 -9.46 26.04
N ASN A 200 6.01 -9.33 25.96
CA ASN A 200 6.87 -9.17 27.14
C ASN A 200 7.19 -7.66 27.34
N ASP A 201 7.76 -7.31 28.50
CA ASP A 201 8.09 -5.92 28.84
C ASP A 201 8.94 -5.24 27.75
N ARG A 202 9.86 -5.98 27.14
CA ARG A 202 10.71 -5.47 26.06
C ARG A 202 9.88 -5.13 24.81
N THR A 203 9.03 -6.04 24.37
CA THR A 203 8.18 -5.84 23.18
C THR A 203 7.21 -4.70 23.42
N MET A 204 6.64 -4.60 24.63
CA MET A 204 5.73 -3.53 25.00
C MET A 204 6.42 -2.16 24.94
N ILE A 205 7.64 -2.03 25.46
CA ILE A 205 8.42 -0.79 25.39
C ILE A 205 8.72 -0.42 23.93
N ILE A 206 9.18 -1.39 23.11
CA ILE A 206 9.49 -1.14 21.70
C ILE A 206 8.23 -0.63 20.98
N VAL A 207 7.12 -1.33 21.08
CA VAL A 207 5.87 -0.96 20.39
C VAL A 207 5.38 0.40 20.84
N SER A 208 5.26 0.62 22.17
CA SER A 208 4.71 1.86 22.74
C SER A 208 5.54 3.08 22.36
N LEU A 209 6.86 3.02 22.57
CA LEU A 209 7.74 4.16 22.27
C LEU A 209 7.83 4.42 20.77
N SER A 210 7.88 3.37 19.95
CA SER A 210 7.94 3.54 18.49
C SER A 210 6.69 4.24 17.96
N PHE A 211 5.51 3.83 18.41
CA PHE A 211 4.27 4.49 18.01
C PHE A 211 4.18 5.92 18.53
N CYS A 212 4.48 6.15 19.82
CA CYS A 212 4.44 7.49 20.40
C CYS A 212 5.38 8.46 19.69
N ILE A 213 6.64 8.06 19.48
CA ILE A 213 7.63 8.91 18.82
C ILE A 213 7.33 9.06 17.34
N GLY A 214 7.04 7.97 16.62
CA GLY A 214 6.80 8.01 15.19
C GLY A 214 5.56 8.81 14.80
N VAL A 215 4.45 8.65 15.51
CA VAL A 215 3.25 9.48 15.32
C VAL A 215 3.48 10.89 15.84
N GLY A 216 4.17 11.05 16.98
CA GLY A 216 4.50 12.35 17.54
C GLY A 216 5.31 13.23 16.59
N LEU A 217 6.25 12.66 15.83
CA LEU A 217 7.03 13.37 14.82
C LEU A 217 6.17 14.00 13.72
N THR A 218 5.05 13.38 13.36
CA THR A 218 4.14 13.94 12.34
C THR A 218 3.26 15.08 12.87
N GLN A 219 3.12 15.19 14.19
CA GLN A 219 2.34 16.26 14.84
C GLN A 219 3.22 17.47 15.16
N THR A 220 4.53 17.36 15.00
CA THR A 220 5.43 18.50 15.19
C THR A 220 5.29 19.50 14.05
N SER A 221 5.29 20.80 14.38
CA SER A 221 5.30 21.84 13.36
C SER A 221 6.59 21.76 12.52
N GLY A 222 6.52 22.16 11.25
CA GLY A 222 7.66 22.11 10.31
C GLY A 222 8.96 22.75 10.82
N ASN A 223 8.88 23.61 11.84
CA ASN A 223 10.04 24.22 12.50
C ASN A 223 10.92 23.22 13.26
N PHE A 224 10.37 22.08 13.70
CA PHE A 224 11.17 21.07 14.39
C PHE A 224 12.27 20.52 13.48
N PHE A 225 11.92 20.19 12.25
CA PHE A 225 12.86 19.61 11.29
C PHE A 225 13.81 20.64 10.69
N SER A 226 13.56 21.96 10.83
CA SER A 226 14.48 23.00 10.37
C SER A 226 15.83 23.00 11.11
N ALA A 227 15.89 22.39 12.30
CA ALA A 227 17.12 22.23 13.07
C ALA A 227 17.99 21.06 12.58
N PHE A 228 17.49 20.23 11.68
CA PHE A 228 18.17 19.05 11.13
C PHE A 228 18.59 19.27 9.68
N PRO A 229 19.54 18.47 9.16
CA PRO A 229 19.82 18.46 7.73
C PRO A 229 18.54 18.22 6.90
N LYS A 230 18.47 18.85 5.73
CA LYS A 230 17.27 18.81 4.87
C LYS A 230 16.83 17.39 4.56
N GLU A 231 17.78 16.49 4.37
CA GLU A 231 17.54 15.06 4.09
C GLU A 231 16.77 14.37 5.21
N VAL A 232 17.03 14.74 6.47
CA VAL A 232 16.29 14.20 7.64
C VAL A 232 14.86 14.72 7.66
N GLY A 233 14.69 16.00 7.36
CA GLY A 233 13.36 16.60 7.21
C GLY A 233 12.55 15.91 6.11
N ASP A 234 13.14 15.69 4.96
CA ASP A 234 12.49 15.07 3.81
C ASP A 234 12.03 13.60 4.09
N ILE A 235 12.75 12.90 4.98
CA ILE A 235 12.41 11.51 5.38
C ILE A 235 11.28 11.46 6.41
N PHE A 236 11.35 12.29 7.44
CA PHE A 236 10.50 12.14 8.63
C PHE A 236 9.33 13.11 8.70
N ASN A 237 9.40 14.24 7.97
CA ASN A 237 8.34 15.24 7.99
C ASN A 237 7.04 14.68 7.38
N GLY A 238 6.02 14.52 8.22
CA GLY A 238 4.74 13.95 7.82
C GLY A 238 4.73 12.43 7.59
N ASN A 239 5.86 11.72 7.80
CA ASN A 239 5.98 10.28 7.56
C ASN A 239 6.07 9.50 8.88
N ALA A 240 4.89 9.19 9.48
CA ALA A 240 4.82 8.40 10.71
C ALA A 240 5.44 7.01 10.54
N VAL A 241 5.28 6.39 9.37
CA VAL A 241 5.73 5.01 9.12
C VAL A 241 7.25 4.92 9.20
N ALA A 242 7.97 5.86 8.57
CA ALA A 242 9.43 5.94 8.66
C ALA A 242 9.88 6.17 10.11
N GLY A 243 9.20 7.05 10.85
CA GLY A 243 9.48 7.33 12.26
C GLY A 243 9.31 6.10 13.14
N VAL A 244 8.16 5.44 13.05
CA VAL A 244 7.86 4.19 13.79
C VAL A 244 8.89 3.11 13.46
N PHE A 245 9.20 2.91 12.18
CA PHE A 245 10.14 1.89 11.74
C PHE A 245 11.55 2.12 12.30
N VAL A 246 12.10 3.31 12.12
CA VAL A 246 13.47 3.62 12.58
C VAL A 246 13.58 3.52 14.10
N VAL A 247 12.61 4.06 14.84
CA VAL A 247 12.60 3.99 16.31
C VAL A 247 12.47 2.55 16.78
N SER A 248 11.58 1.74 16.18
CA SER A 248 11.42 0.34 16.55
C SER A 248 12.68 -0.48 16.28
N LEU A 249 13.36 -0.22 15.16
CA LEU A 249 14.62 -0.85 14.81
C LEU A 249 15.71 -0.51 15.82
N LEU A 250 15.88 0.77 16.13
CA LEU A 250 16.87 1.24 17.09
C LEU A 250 16.63 0.64 18.49
N LEU A 251 15.39 0.69 18.97
CA LEU A 251 15.03 0.09 20.27
C LEU A 251 15.23 -1.43 20.27
N SER A 252 14.91 -2.09 19.16
CA SER A 252 15.13 -3.53 19.02
C SER A 252 16.62 -3.92 19.07
N LEU A 253 17.51 -3.06 18.59
CA LEU A 253 18.95 -3.28 18.65
C LEU A 253 19.56 -2.92 20.02
N LEU A 254 19.06 -1.84 20.65
CA LEU A 254 19.59 -1.32 21.92
C LEU A 254 19.10 -2.11 23.13
N LEU A 255 17.85 -2.56 23.14
CA LEU A 255 17.29 -3.27 24.26
C LEU A 255 17.77 -4.74 24.31
N PRO A 256 18.28 -5.22 25.44
CA PRO A 256 18.80 -6.58 25.56
C PRO A 256 17.70 -7.62 25.33
N LYS A 257 18.01 -8.66 24.57
CA LYS A 257 17.15 -9.83 24.46
C LYS A 257 17.18 -10.57 25.80
N LYS A 258 16.04 -10.73 26.47
CA LYS A 258 15.95 -11.66 27.59
C LYS A 258 16.36 -13.04 27.08
N LYS A 259 17.40 -13.64 27.66
CA LYS A 259 17.69 -15.07 27.46
C LYS A 259 16.44 -15.84 27.85
N GLN A 260 15.89 -16.62 26.96
CA GLN A 260 14.89 -17.62 27.33
C GLN A 260 15.58 -18.51 28.39
N ALA A 261 15.06 -18.48 29.61
CA ALA A 261 15.43 -19.47 30.60
C ALA A 261 14.92 -20.81 30.07
N ASN A 262 15.88 -21.72 29.81
CA ASN A 262 15.57 -23.10 29.46
C ASN A 262 14.78 -23.77 30.59
#